data_1ee85bddab03c82aa1559310d625684b
#
_entry.id   1ee85bddab03c82aa1559310d625684b
#
_cell.length_a   1.000
_cell.length_b   1.000
_cell.length_c   1.000
_cell.angle_alpha   90.00
_cell.angle_beta   90.00
_cell.angle_gamma   90.00
#
_symmetry.space_group_name_H-M   'P 1'
#
loop_
_entity.id
_entity.type
_entity.pdbx_description
1 polymer ?
#
loop_
_entity_poly.entity_id
_entity_poly.type
_entity_poly.pdbx_seq_one_letter_code
_entity_poly.pdbx_strand_id
1 'polypeptide(L)'
;MFDPTTSKQIIQDNYSGKKGTFIASLNDESCFRTELFWELFESIAVLVQHKVYSDELVAQISSVYQRLLKEMIWHFSPTDSSVIANMPENYDDYIERMDSAVEAYMRRTGMPDEEMFELRRPDMD
;
A
#
# COMPACT_ATOMS: atom_id res chain seq x y z
N MET A 1 -11.24 7.80 -8.95
CA MET A 1 -9.85 7.54 -9.40
C MET A 1 -9.02 8.81 -9.27
N PHE A 2 -7.78 8.67 -8.84
CA PHE A 2 -6.90 9.81 -8.65
C PHE A 2 -6.21 10.20 -9.96
N ASP A 3 -5.81 11.47 -10.08
CA ASP A 3 -4.88 11.85 -11.13
C ASP A 3 -3.44 11.56 -10.65
N PRO A 4 -2.44 11.59 -11.56
CA PRO A 4 -1.05 11.31 -11.17
C PRO A 4 -0.50 12.25 -10.11
N THR A 5 -0.89 13.52 -10.10
CA THR A 5 -0.42 14.49 -9.10
C THR A 5 -0.94 14.11 -7.71
N THR A 6 -2.22 13.81 -7.58
CA THR A 6 -2.81 13.35 -6.33
C THR A 6 -2.18 12.04 -5.87
N SER A 7 -1.96 11.11 -6.81
CA SER A 7 -1.33 9.81 -6.51
C SER A 7 0.08 9.98 -5.95
N LYS A 8 0.89 10.85 -6.54
CA LYS A 8 2.24 11.16 -6.01
C LYS A 8 2.16 11.70 -4.60
N GLN A 9 1.20 12.59 -4.34
CA GLN A 9 1.05 13.19 -3.01
C GLN A 9 0.66 12.14 -1.97
N ILE A 10 -0.24 11.22 -2.31
CA ILE A 10 -0.64 10.14 -1.41
C ILE A 10 0.57 9.26 -1.06
N ILE A 11 1.39 8.91 -2.05
CA ILE A 11 2.59 8.11 -1.82
C ILE A 11 3.57 8.87 -0.94
N GLN A 12 3.82 10.15 -1.22
CA GLN A 12 4.72 10.98 -0.43
C GLN A 12 4.23 11.10 1.02
N ASP A 13 2.94 11.30 1.22
CA ASP A 13 2.35 11.41 2.56
C ASP A 13 2.49 10.11 3.35
N ASN A 14 2.28 8.95 2.70
CA ASN A 14 2.53 7.66 3.33
C ASN A 14 4.02 7.48 3.67
N TYR A 15 4.89 7.85 2.75
CA TYR A 15 6.33 7.78 2.95
C TYR A 15 6.78 8.59 4.17
N SER A 16 6.24 9.79 4.34
CA SER A 16 6.58 10.66 5.47
C SER A 16 5.83 10.30 6.76
N GLY A 17 4.91 9.35 6.71
CA GLY A 17 4.12 8.96 7.89
C GLY A 17 3.11 10.00 8.31
N LYS A 18 2.63 10.80 7.39
CA LYS A 18 1.68 11.87 7.69
C LYS A 18 0.37 11.30 8.24
N LYS A 19 -0.19 11.97 9.23
CA LYS A 19 -1.46 11.58 9.83
C LYS A 19 -2.56 11.49 8.75
N GLY A 20 -3.39 10.47 8.85
CA GLY A 20 -4.46 10.23 7.87
C GLY A 20 -4.08 9.29 6.73
N THR A 21 -2.83 8.79 6.72
CA THR A 21 -2.38 7.83 5.71
C THR A 21 -2.50 6.39 6.22
N PHE A 22 -2.42 5.44 5.31
CA PHE A 22 -2.44 4.01 5.66
C PHE A 22 -1.29 3.65 6.60
N ILE A 23 -0.07 4.09 6.29
CA ILE A 23 1.11 3.79 7.11
C ILE A 23 0.95 4.38 8.51
N ALA A 24 0.46 5.62 8.63
CA ALA A 24 0.22 6.23 9.92
C ALA A 24 -0.87 5.48 10.70
N SER A 25 -1.88 4.94 10.03
CA SER A 25 -2.92 4.17 10.71
C SER A 25 -2.35 2.90 11.33
N LEU A 26 -1.41 2.23 10.67
CA LEU A 26 -0.75 1.06 11.22
C LEU A 26 0.15 1.42 12.40
N ASN A 27 0.97 2.44 12.24
CA ASN A 27 2.00 2.79 13.22
C ASN A 27 1.45 3.58 14.40
N ASP A 28 0.65 4.61 14.15
CA ASP A 28 0.21 5.53 15.20
C ASP A 28 -1.10 5.10 15.85
N GLU A 29 -1.98 4.47 15.09
CA GLU A 29 -3.32 4.10 15.55
C GLU A 29 -3.45 2.59 15.82
N SER A 30 -2.46 1.79 15.44
CA SER A 30 -2.48 0.32 15.55
C SER A 30 -3.76 -0.25 14.89
N CYS A 31 -4.11 0.28 13.74
CA CYS A 31 -5.35 -0.03 13.05
C CYS A 31 -5.09 -0.27 11.56
N PHE A 32 -5.67 -1.33 11.01
CA PHE A 32 -5.60 -1.61 9.57
C PHE A 32 -6.85 -1.02 8.91
N ARG A 33 -6.69 0.12 8.29
CA ARG A 33 -7.80 0.79 7.60
C ARG A 33 -7.84 0.38 6.15
N THR A 34 -8.81 -0.45 5.80
CA THR A 34 -8.89 -1.01 4.44
C THR A 34 -9.09 0.07 3.38
N GLU A 35 -9.86 1.10 3.67
CA GLU A 35 -10.08 2.21 2.73
C GLU A 35 -8.77 2.95 2.42
N LEU A 36 -7.89 3.09 3.40
CA LEU A 36 -6.59 3.74 3.20
C LEU A 36 -5.60 2.80 2.50
N PHE A 37 -5.72 1.50 2.74
CA PHE A 37 -4.95 0.50 1.99
C PHE A 37 -5.22 0.64 0.49
N TRP A 38 -6.51 0.65 0.11
CA TRP A 38 -6.88 0.74 -1.29
C TRP A 38 -6.55 2.10 -1.90
N GLU A 39 -6.58 3.17 -1.10
CA GLU A 39 -6.12 4.48 -1.54
C GLU A 39 -4.64 4.43 -1.95
N LEU A 40 -3.80 3.84 -1.11
CA LEU A 40 -2.37 3.67 -1.43
C LEU A 40 -2.19 2.77 -2.65
N PHE A 41 -2.87 1.63 -2.68
CA PHE A 41 -2.83 0.71 -3.81
C PHE A 41 -3.20 1.42 -5.12
N GLU A 42 -4.32 2.13 -5.11
CA GLU A 42 -4.81 2.84 -6.29
C GLU A 42 -3.82 3.91 -6.75
N SER A 43 -3.17 4.58 -5.81
CA SER A 43 -2.17 5.60 -6.14
C SER A 43 -1.00 5.00 -6.93
N ILE A 44 -0.53 3.81 -6.52
CA ILE A 44 0.53 3.11 -7.26
C ILE A 44 0.00 2.69 -8.63
N ALA A 45 -1.20 2.13 -8.69
CA ALA A 45 -1.80 1.66 -9.94
C ALA A 45 -1.98 2.78 -10.95
N VAL A 46 -2.40 3.96 -10.50
CA VAL A 46 -2.54 5.14 -11.37
C VAL A 46 -1.20 5.53 -11.98
N LEU A 47 -0.14 5.53 -11.18
CA LEU A 47 1.20 5.87 -11.69
C LEU A 47 1.70 4.83 -12.69
N VAL A 48 1.39 3.56 -12.47
CA VAL A 48 1.70 2.49 -13.45
C VAL A 48 0.94 2.74 -14.75
N GLN A 49 -0.35 3.01 -14.64
CA GLN A 49 -1.23 3.21 -15.80
C GLN A 49 -0.79 4.40 -16.66
N HIS A 50 -0.37 5.48 -16.00
CA HIS A 50 0.07 6.70 -16.69
C HIS A 50 1.57 6.71 -16.99
N LYS A 51 2.29 5.64 -16.64
CA LYS A 51 3.73 5.48 -16.90
C LYS A 51 4.56 6.62 -16.28
N VAL A 52 4.20 7.01 -15.07
CA VAL A 52 4.89 8.07 -14.32
C VAL A 52 5.95 7.43 -13.44
N TYR A 53 7.14 7.30 -13.94
CA TYR A 53 8.25 6.64 -13.25
C TYR A 53 9.35 7.65 -12.91
N SER A 54 9.88 7.54 -11.69
CA SER A 54 11.02 8.35 -11.26
C SER A 54 11.79 7.61 -10.17
N ASP A 55 13.06 7.96 -9.99
CA ASP A 55 13.89 7.39 -8.92
C ASP A 55 13.33 7.75 -7.55
N GLU A 56 12.79 8.96 -7.41
CA GLU A 56 12.19 9.41 -6.16
C GLU A 56 10.98 8.53 -5.80
N LEU A 57 10.10 8.25 -6.76
CA LEU A 57 8.94 7.40 -6.53
C LEU A 57 9.35 5.94 -6.26
N VAL A 58 10.37 5.43 -6.93
CA VAL A 58 10.91 4.11 -6.62
C VAL A 58 11.33 4.03 -5.16
N ALA A 59 12.08 5.02 -4.69
CA ALA A 59 12.54 5.05 -3.30
C ALA A 59 11.38 5.15 -2.31
N GLN A 60 10.41 6.01 -2.60
CA GLN A 60 9.26 6.20 -1.71
C GLN A 60 8.36 4.97 -1.67
N ILE A 61 8.02 4.39 -2.81
CA ILE A 61 7.19 3.19 -2.89
C ILE A 61 7.87 2.02 -2.20
N SER A 62 9.17 1.83 -2.45
CA SER A 62 9.95 0.77 -1.79
C SER A 62 9.92 0.92 -0.27
N SER A 63 10.13 2.14 0.22
CA SER A 63 10.17 2.42 1.65
C SER A 63 8.80 2.19 2.30
N VAL A 64 7.72 2.61 1.65
CA VAL A 64 6.37 2.41 2.13
C VAL A 64 6.04 0.92 2.21
N TYR A 65 6.39 0.16 1.20
CA TYR A 65 6.15 -1.29 1.19
C TYR A 65 6.95 -2.00 2.27
N GLN A 66 8.23 -1.65 2.42
CA GLN A 66 9.06 -2.19 3.49
C GLN A 66 8.46 -1.90 4.87
N ARG A 67 7.93 -0.70 5.07
CA ARG A 67 7.29 -0.34 6.32
C ARG A 67 6.04 -1.18 6.59
N LEU A 68 5.24 -1.40 5.56
CA LEU A 68 4.08 -2.28 5.69
C LEU A 68 4.50 -3.68 6.13
N LEU A 69 5.52 -4.25 5.51
CA LEU A 69 6.01 -5.59 5.86
C LEU A 69 6.55 -5.62 7.29
N LYS A 70 7.27 -4.59 7.72
CA LYS A 70 7.77 -4.49 9.10
C LYS A 70 6.62 -4.43 10.11
N GLU A 71 5.58 -3.66 9.81
CA GLU A 71 4.40 -3.59 10.69
C GLU A 71 3.73 -4.95 10.84
N MET A 72 3.67 -5.74 9.76
CA MET A 72 3.16 -7.10 9.81
C MET A 72 4.03 -8.01 10.65
N ILE A 73 5.36 -7.93 10.48
CA ILE A 73 6.31 -8.73 11.25
C ILE A 73 6.17 -8.41 12.75
N TRP A 74 6.09 -7.13 13.09
CA TRP A 74 5.95 -6.71 14.49
C TRP A 74 4.63 -7.18 15.10
N HIS A 75 3.54 -7.12 14.32
CA HIS A 75 2.22 -7.59 14.77
C HIS A 75 2.27 -9.07 15.18
N PHE A 76 2.95 -9.90 14.39
CA PHE A 76 3.00 -11.35 14.62
C PHE A 76 4.17 -11.78 15.52
N SER A 77 5.04 -10.86 15.89
CA SER A 77 6.18 -11.20 16.76
C SER A 77 5.72 -11.42 18.19
N PRO A 78 6.05 -12.55 18.82
CA PRO A 78 5.65 -12.82 20.20
C PRO A 78 6.35 -11.94 21.22
N THR A 79 7.46 -11.28 20.83
CA THR A 79 8.23 -10.41 21.71
C THR A 79 7.91 -8.93 21.53
N ASP A 80 7.06 -8.60 20.57
CA ASP A 80 6.67 -7.22 20.30
C ASP A 80 5.25 -6.97 20.80
N SER A 81 5.03 -5.79 21.38
CA SER A 81 3.71 -5.38 21.86
C SER A 81 2.89 -4.60 20.83
N SER A 82 3.46 -4.41 19.64
CA SER A 82 2.82 -3.63 18.57
C SER A 82 1.77 -4.46 17.85
N VAL A 83 0.58 -4.55 18.43
CA VAL A 83 -0.53 -5.35 17.86
C VAL A 83 -1.48 -4.45 17.11
N ILE A 84 -1.78 -4.81 15.87
CA ILE A 84 -2.79 -4.15 15.05
C ILE A 84 -4.16 -4.71 15.46
N ALA A 85 -5.03 -3.83 15.97
CA ALA A 85 -6.27 -4.26 16.64
C ALA A 85 -7.25 -4.97 15.70
N ASN A 86 -7.32 -4.55 14.44
CA ASN A 86 -8.28 -5.08 13.47
C ASN A 86 -7.60 -5.70 12.25
N MET A 87 -6.53 -6.47 12.49
CA MET A 87 -5.84 -7.16 11.40
C MET A 87 -6.84 -8.05 10.65
N PRO A 88 -6.99 -7.89 9.33
CA PRO A 88 -7.90 -8.75 8.58
C PRO A 88 -7.43 -10.20 8.58
N GLU A 89 -8.36 -11.15 8.61
CA GLU A 89 -8.02 -12.57 8.58
C GLU A 89 -7.27 -12.92 7.30
N ASN A 90 -7.65 -12.29 6.18
CA ASN A 90 -7.00 -12.48 4.89
C ASN A 90 -5.87 -11.50 4.63
N TYR A 91 -5.07 -11.21 5.68
CA TYR A 91 -3.96 -10.25 5.58
C TYR A 91 -2.96 -10.61 4.49
N ASP A 92 -2.77 -11.90 4.25
CA ASP A 92 -1.87 -12.37 3.18
C ASP A 92 -2.36 -11.95 1.80
N ASP A 93 -3.67 -11.93 1.57
CA ASP A 93 -4.24 -11.44 0.31
C ASP A 93 -3.96 -9.96 0.12
N TYR A 94 -4.04 -9.16 1.19
CA TYR A 94 -3.71 -7.73 1.13
C TYR A 94 -2.24 -7.51 0.78
N ILE A 95 -1.36 -8.28 1.40
CA ILE A 95 0.08 -8.20 1.09
C ILE A 95 0.34 -8.59 -0.36
N GLU A 96 -0.29 -9.65 -0.84
CA GLU A 96 -0.14 -10.09 -2.24
C GLU A 96 -0.61 -9.01 -3.21
N ARG A 97 -1.72 -8.33 -2.91
CA ARG A 97 -2.20 -7.24 -3.75
C ARG A 97 -1.22 -6.07 -3.78
N MET A 98 -0.73 -5.63 -2.62
CA MET A 98 0.22 -4.54 -2.57
C MET A 98 1.52 -4.92 -3.28
N ASP A 99 2.00 -6.14 -3.08
CA ASP A 99 3.20 -6.65 -3.75
C ASP A 99 3.04 -6.58 -5.28
N SER A 100 1.87 -6.97 -5.78
CA SER A 100 1.61 -6.94 -7.22
C SER A 100 1.69 -5.54 -7.80
N ALA A 101 1.19 -4.54 -7.09
CA ALA A 101 1.25 -3.15 -7.53
C ALA A 101 2.69 -2.61 -7.49
N VAL A 102 3.40 -2.89 -6.40
CA VAL A 102 4.80 -2.47 -6.24
C VAL A 102 5.67 -3.10 -7.32
N GLU A 103 5.50 -4.40 -7.55
CA GLU A 103 6.25 -5.11 -8.59
C GLU A 103 5.97 -4.57 -9.98
N ALA A 104 4.70 -4.30 -10.30
CA ALA A 104 4.33 -3.71 -11.58
C ALA A 104 5.01 -2.35 -11.79
N TYR A 105 5.07 -1.54 -10.73
CA TYR A 105 5.77 -0.25 -10.79
C TYR A 105 7.27 -0.43 -11.02
N MET A 106 7.89 -1.30 -10.23
CA MET A 106 9.35 -1.50 -10.30
C MET A 106 9.79 -2.09 -11.64
N ARG A 107 9.00 -3.01 -12.20
CA ARG A 107 9.31 -3.65 -13.49
C ARG A 107 8.80 -2.88 -14.68
N ARG A 108 8.05 -1.81 -14.46
CA ARG A 108 7.41 -1.00 -15.50
C ARG A 108 6.52 -1.85 -16.41
N THR A 109 5.83 -2.80 -15.82
CA THR A 109 4.84 -3.64 -16.51
C THR A 109 3.45 -3.10 -16.21
N GLY A 110 2.45 -3.56 -16.96
CA GLY A 110 1.06 -3.21 -16.64
C GLY A 110 0.59 -3.87 -15.36
N MET A 111 -0.47 -3.32 -14.77
CA MET A 111 -1.10 -3.95 -13.60
C MET A 111 -1.70 -5.30 -14.01
N PRO A 112 -1.58 -6.34 -13.16
CA PRO A 112 -2.24 -7.61 -13.43
C PRO A 112 -3.76 -7.47 -13.41
N ASP A 113 -4.44 -8.39 -14.09
CA ASP A 113 -5.89 -8.42 -14.13
C ASP A 113 -6.45 -8.69 -12.74
N GLU A 114 -7.48 -7.93 -12.33
CA GLU A 114 -8.15 -8.10 -11.04
C GLU A 114 -8.68 -9.52 -10.83
N GLU A 115 -9.06 -10.20 -11.90
CA GLU A 115 -9.60 -11.56 -11.83
C GLU A 115 -8.57 -12.60 -11.39
N MET A 116 -7.29 -12.27 -11.42
CA MET A 116 -6.22 -13.15 -10.95
C MET A 116 -6.16 -13.27 -9.43
N PHE A 117 -6.90 -12.44 -8.72
CA PHE A 117 -6.81 -12.36 -7.25
C PHE A 117 -8.13 -12.73 -6.58
N GLU A 118 -8.01 -13.40 -5.44
CA GLU A 118 -9.17 -13.66 -4.56
C GLU A 118 -9.71 -12.37 -3.97
N LEU A 119 -8.81 -11.53 -3.46
CA LEU A 119 -9.16 -10.23 -2.92
C LEU A 119 -9.17 -9.21 -4.05
N ARG A 120 -10.33 -8.73 -4.38
CA ARG A 120 -10.50 -7.77 -5.45
C ARG A 120 -10.64 -6.36 -4.92
N ARG A 121 -10.11 -5.41 -5.70
CA ARG A 121 -10.23 -4.00 -5.39
C ARG A 121 -11.71 -3.61 -5.41
N PRO A 122 -12.20 -2.91 -4.36
CA PRO A 122 -13.58 -2.43 -4.38
C PRO A 122 -13.76 -1.37 -5.47
N ASP A 123 -15.02 -1.17 -5.87
CA ASP A 123 -15.37 -0.11 -6.80
C ASP A 123 -15.14 1.23 -6.10
N MET A 124 -14.26 2.05 -6.69
CA MET A 124 -13.83 3.32 -6.10
C MET A 124 -14.36 4.53 -6.85
N ASP A 125 -15.35 4.35 -7.66
CA ASP A 125 -15.95 5.45 -8.42
C ASP A 125 -16.74 6.41 -7.50
#